data_eef8c977cba445a1f56945b519ff4776
#
_entry.id   eef8c977cba445a1f56945b519ff4776
#
_cell.length_a   1.000
_cell.length_b   1.000
_cell.length_c   1.000
_cell.angle_alpha   90.00
_cell.angle_beta   90.00
_cell.angle_gamma   90.00
#
_symmetry.space_group_name_H-M   'P 1'
#
loop_
_entity.id
_entity.type
_entity.pdbx_description
1 polymer ?
#
loop_
_entity_poly.entity_id
_entity_poly.type
_entity_poly.pdbx_seq_one_letter_code
_entity_poly.pdbx_strand_id
1 'polypeptide(L)'
;MTRTIGMNRSGHDLAPMRRGLSARVFACALLALLASSAAAAGQTATQRTFATPEDAVKALADTVKAGNVDAMLALFGPEGRELVASSDPATARMNRQVFSVAAREQWHLEDVTPSQKTLVVGYEDWPFPVPLVKRADGWRFDTAAGKEELLARRIGRNELQAIATARAYVTAQQRYAQQGHDGKPAGVHATKLKSDPGKENGLYWPTTRGQKLSPLGDLVAQAAQEGRPIGAEQPQPTGFHGYYFKILTGQGAAGSGGAKSYIVKGEMSGGFALVAWPAQYDATGVMTFIVNQDGTVRQRDLGPQTDTVARKMTVYNPDASWQPVP
;
A
#
# COMPACT_ATOMS: atom_id res chain seq x y z
N MET A 1 35.23 8.25 -55.91
CA MET A 1 34.76 9.27 -54.93
C MET A 1 34.08 8.57 -53.75
N THR A 2 34.85 8.48 -52.72
CA THR A 2 34.52 7.72 -51.50
C THR A 2 33.79 8.63 -50.53
N ARG A 3 32.64 8.20 -49.98
CA ARG A 3 32.08 8.82 -48.78
C ARG A 3 31.64 7.74 -47.78
N THR A 4 32.48 7.58 -46.79
CA THR A 4 32.27 6.81 -45.56
C THR A 4 31.23 7.52 -44.71
N ILE A 5 30.17 6.81 -44.29
CA ILE A 5 29.24 7.28 -43.27
C ILE A 5 29.49 6.46 -42.01
N GLY A 6 29.99 7.15 -40.97
CA GLY A 6 30.26 6.58 -39.66
C GLY A 6 28.97 6.29 -38.89
N MET A 7 28.87 5.07 -38.38
CA MET A 7 27.85 4.67 -37.41
C MET A 7 28.23 5.19 -36.01
N ASN A 8 27.45 6.12 -35.49
CA ASN A 8 27.55 6.60 -34.12
C ASN A 8 26.66 5.71 -33.24
N ARG A 9 27.29 4.91 -32.39
CA ARG A 9 26.62 4.14 -31.36
C ARG A 9 26.47 5.04 -30.13
N SER A 10 25.28 5.54 -29.88
CA SER A 10 24.92 6.21 -28.62
C SER A 10 24.51 5.17 -27.60
N GLY A 11 25.37 4.92 -26.63
CA GLY A 11 25.03 4.17 -25.43
C GLY A 11 24.08 5.00 -24.55
N HIS A 12 22.95 4.42 -24.16
CA HIS A 12 22.10 5.02 -23.15
C HIS A 12 22.51 4.50 -21.78
N ASP A 13 23.30 5.31 -21.08
CA ASP A 13 23.53 5.17 -19.65
C ASP A 13 22.25 5.58 -18.90
N LEU A 14 21.64 4.63 -18.23
CA LEU A 14 20.56 4.88 -17.27
C LEU A 14 21.17 5.40 -15.97
N ALA A 15 21.17 6.71 -15.79
CA ALA A 15 21.53 7.34 -14.52
C ALA A 15 20.34 7.32 -13.56
N PRO A 16 20.54 7.06 -12.25
CA PRO A 16 19.47 7.10 -11.26
C PRO A 16 19.02 8.54 -10.99
N MET A 17 17.73 8.75 -11.06
CA MET A 17 17.06 10.02 -10.79
C MET A 17 17.21 10.41 -9.30
N ARG A 18 18.17 11.28 -8.99
CA ARG A 18 18.23 11.98 -7.70
C ARG A 18 17.22 13.13 -7.71
N ARG A 19 16.17 13.03 -6.89
CA ARG A 19 15.29 14.15 -6.59
C ARG A 19 16.02 15.14 -5.68
N GLY A 20 16.40 16.29 -6.24
CA GLY A 20 16.93 17.43 -5.49
C GLY A 20 15.80 18.18 -4.78
N LEU A 21 15.85 18.21 -3.44
CA LEU A 21 15.03 19.08 -2.61
C LEU A 21 15.64 20.47 -2.57
N SER A 22 14.96 21.45 -3.14
CA SER A 22 15.36 22.88 -3.04
C SER A 22 14.98 23.42 -1.68
N ALA A 23 15.97 23.73 -0.86
CA ALA A 23 15.82 24.48 0.37
C ALA A 23 15.43 25.93 0.08
N ARG A 24 14.30 26.41 0.60
CA ARG A 24 13.99 27.83 0.75
C ARG A 24 14.09 28.20 2.21
N VAL A 25 15.15 28.97 2.51
CA VAL A 25 15.41 29.63 3.77
C VAL A 25 14.42 30.79 3.93
N PHE A 26 13.69 30.82 5.04
CA PHE A 26 13.08 32.03 5.57
C PHE A 26 13.65 32.27 6.97
N ALA A 27 14.47 33.32 7.06
CA ALA A 27 14.91 33.89 8.32
C ALA A 27 13.84 34.88 8.81
N CYS A 28 13.40 34.75 10.06
CA CYS A 28 12.85 35.83 10.83
C CYS A 28 13.33 35.75 12.29
N ALA A 29 13.92 36.83 12.73
CA ALA A 29 14.58 37.00 14.00
C ALA A 29 13.63 37.50 15.09
N LEU A 30 14.02 37.21 16.34
CA LEU A 30 13.86 37.91 17.61
C LEU A 30 12.48 38.04 18.26
N LEU A 31 12.32 37.49 19.47
CA LEU A 31 12.40 38.27 20.72
C LEU A 31 12.45 37.35 21.95
N ALA A 32 13.42 37.59 22.79
CA ALA A 32 13.61 36.94 24.07
C ALA A 32 12.57 37.42 25.08
N LEU A 33 11.91 36.44 25.77
CA LEU A 33 11.31 36.71 27.08
C LEU A 33 11.67 35.52 27.99
N LEU A 34 12.51 35.85 28.98
CA LEU A 34 12.84 35.00 30.11
C LEU A 34 11.60 34.79 30.98
N ALA A 35 11.00 33.58 30.88
CA ALA A 35 10.11 33.06 31.88
C ALA A 35 10.72 31.78 32.39
N SER A 36 11.36 31.82 33.56
CA SER A 36 11.81 30.65 34.29
C SER A 36 10.59 29.84 34.76
N SER A 37 10.10 28.95 33.93
CA SER A 37 9.21 27.86 34.34
C SER A 37 10.11 26.64 34.48
N ALA A 38 10.29 26.17 35.71
CA ALA A 38 10.82 24.85 35.99
C ALA A 38 9.90 23.82 35.37
N ALA A 39 10.07 23.53 34.08
CA ALA A 39 9.49 22.40 33.42
C ALA A 39 10.16 21.19 34.04
N ALA A 40 9.36 20.33 34.70
CA ALA A 40 9.73 18.95 34.96
C ALA A 40 10.14 18.35 33.63
N ALA A 41 11.45 18.25 33.41
CA ALA A 41 12.03 17.58 32.26
C ALA A 41 11.63 16.10 32.39
N GLY A 42 10.51 15.73 31.76
CA GLY A 42 10.28 14.35 31.42
C GLY A 42 11.51 13.89 30.68
N GLN A 43 12.29 12.99 31.27
CA GLN A 43 13.48 12.40 30.65
C GLN A 43 12.99 11.75 29.36
N THR A 44 13.21 12.40 28.24
CA THR A 44 13.09 11.78 26.92
C THR A 44 14.14 10.68 26.92
N ALA A 45 13.70 9.43 27.02
CA ALA A 45 14.60 8.28 27.04
C ALA A 45 15.52 8.37 25.81
N THR A 46 16.81 8.63 26.07
CA THR A 46 17.82 8.74 25.02
C THR A 46 17.90 7.41 24.30
N GLN A 47 17.86 7.40 22.98
CA GLN A 47 17.99 6.18 22.19
C GLN A 47 19.33 5.50 22.50
N ARG A 48 19.29 4.18 22.71
CA ARG A 48 20.46 3.37 23.01
C ARG A 48 21.42 3.29 21.83
N THR A 49 22.72 3.44 22.09
CA THR A 49 23.83 3.26 21.15
C THR A 49 24.66 2.05 21.50
N PHE A 50 25.42 1.52 20.54
CA PHE A 50 26.19 0.29 20.66
C PHE A 50 27.58 0.47 20.05
N ALA A 51 28.56 -0.24 20.60
CA ALA A 51 29.92 -0.22 20.08
C ALA A 51 30.02 -0.87 18.69
N THR A 52 29.25 -1.96 18.47
CA THR A 52 29.19 -2.68 17.21
C THR A 52 27.75 -2.84 16.73
N PRO A 53 27.51 -3.00 15.43
CA PRO A 53 26.16 -3.25 14.92
C PRO A 53 25.64 -4.63 15.33
N GLU A 54 26.52 -5.61 15.54
CA GLU A 54 26.19 -6.96 16.05
C GLU A 54 25.62 -6.89 17.47
N ASP A 55 26.15 -6.01 18.33
CA ASP A 55 25.62 -5.81 19.69
C ASP A 55 24.20 -5.22 19.65
N ALA A 56 23.92 -4.32 18.68
CA ALA A 56 22.57 -3.80 18.47
C ALA A 56 21.60 -4.91 18.04
N VAL A 57 22.01 -5.80 17.13
CA VAL A 57 21.20 -6.95 16.69
C VAL A 57 20.90 -7.90 17.84
N LYS A 58 21.90 -8.26 18.65
CA LYS A 58 21.71 -9.11 19.84
C LYS A 58 20.72 -8.48 20.81
N ALA A 59 20.89 -7.18 21.09
CA ALA A 59 19.98 -6.44 21.97
C ALA A 59 18.55 -6.43 21.44
N LEU A 60 18.35 -6.28 20.13
CA LEU A 60 17.03 -6.37 19.48
C LEU A 60 16.43 -7.76 19.67
N ALA A 61 17.17 -8.81 19.34
CA ALA A 61 16.70 -10.20 19.46
C ALA A 61 16.30 -10.56 20.90
N ASP A 62 17.12 -10.19 21.88
CA ASP A 62 16.84 -10.42 23.30
C ASP A 62 15.60 -9.67 23.77
N THR A 63 15.47 -8.41 23.37
CA THR A 63 14.34 -7.54 23.73
C THR A 63 13.02 -8.04 23.13
N VAL A 64 13.03 -8.45 21.86
CA VAL A 64 11.86 -8.99 21.18
C VAL A 64 11.45 -10.34 21.79
N LYS A 65 12.42 -11.21 22.10
CA LYS A 65 12.19 -12.49 22.77
C LYS A 65 11.55 -12.31 24.15
N ALA A 66 12.02 -11.31 24.90
CA ALA A 66 11.46 -10.98 26.22
C ALA A 66 10.07 -10.31 26.15
N GLY A 67 9.66 -9.81 24.96
CA GLY A 67 8.42 -9.05 24.78
C GLY A 67 8.42 -7.72 25.53
N ASN A 68 9.57 -7.19 25.89
CA ASN A 68 9.72 -6.00 26.71
C ASN A 68 9.59 -4.73 25.85
N VAL A 69 8.41 -4.11 25.89
CA VAL A 69 8.07 -2.93 25.11
C VAL A 69 8.95 -1.72 25.47
N ASP A 70 9.23 -1.51 26.75
CA ASP A 70 10.04 -0.36 27.17
C ASP A 70 11.49 -0.50 26.69
N ALA A 71 12.04 -1.72 26.76
CA ALA A 71 13.36 -1.99 26.20
C ALA A 71 13.39 -1.83 24.67
N MET A 72 12.32 -2.21 23.95
CA MET A 72 12.18 -1.92 22.51
C MET A 72 12.15 -0.42 22.23
N LEU A 73 11.43 0.35 23.05
CA LEU A 73 11.42 1.81 22.92
C LEU A 73 12.79 2.43 23.20
N ALA A 74 13.56 1.87 24.12
CA ALA A 74 14.95 2.31 24.34
C ALA A 74 15.85 2.06 23.12
N LEU A 75 15.62 0.99 22.36
CA LEU A 75 16.37 0.70 21.13
C LEU A 75 16.03 1.67 19.99
N PHE A 76 14.74 2.00 19.83
CA PHE A 76 14.26 2.82 18.72
C PHE A 76 14.10 4.30 19.10
N GLY A 77 14.26 4.65 20.38
CA GLY A 77 14.01 6.00 20.88
C GLY A 77 12.51 6.33 21.00
N PRO A 78 12.18 7.55 21.45
CA PRO A 78 10.79 7.96 21.67
C PRO A 78 9.93 7.94 20.40
N GLU A 79 10.55 8.15 19.24
CA GLU A 79 9.88 8.07 17.92
C GLU A 79 9.54 6.64 17.51
N GLY A 80 10.14 5.64 18.16
CA GLY A 80 9.90 4.22 17.90
C GLY A 80 8.57 3.68 18.40
N ARG A 81 7.78 4.47 19.10
CA ARG A 81 6.47 4.04 19.63
C ARG A 81 5.56 3.48 18.54
N GLU A 82 5.52 4.12 17.39
CA GLU A 82 4.71 3.65 16.24
C GLU A 82 5.21 2.35 15.63
N LEU A 83 6.51 2.06 15.74
CA LEU A 83 7.11 0.80 15.28
C LEU A 83 6.81 -0.36 16.22
N VAL A 84 6.72 -0.08 17.52
CA VAL A 84 6.59 -1.08 18.60
C VAL A 84 5.14 -1.33 18.99
N ALA A 85 4.33 -0.27 19.04
CA ALA A 85 2.93 -0.30 19.43
C ALA A 85 2.03 -0.46 18.21
N SER A 86 1.62 -1.70 17.91
CA SER A 86 0.48 -1.92 16.99
C SER A 86 -0.82 -1.56 17.69
N SER A 87 -1.77 -1.00 16.95
CA SER A 87 -3.16 -0.80 17.41
C SER A 87 -3.86 -2.14 17.73
N ASP A 88 -3.34 -3.26 17.22
CA ASP A 88 -3.79 -4.61 17.51
C ASP A 88 -2.71 -5.41 18.27
N PRO A 89 -2.93 -5.70 19.59
CA PRO A 89 -2.00 -6.48 20.39
C PRO A 89 -1.75 -7.91 19.90
N ALA A 90 -2.70 -8.53 19.20
CA ALA A 90 -2.55 -9.88 18.66
C ALA A 90 -1.58 -9.87 17.48
N THR A 91 -1.76 -8.95 16.55
CA THR A 91 -0.84 -8.74 15.42
C THR A 91 0.57 -8.39 15.91
N ALA A 92 0.69 -7.52 16.93
CA ALA A 92 1.99 -7.19 17.51
C ALA A 92 2.71 -8.42 18.09
N ARG A 93 1.99 -9.30 18.77
CA ARG A 93 2.55 -10.56 19.29
C ARG A 93 3.00 -11.49 18.18
N MET A 94 2.14 -11.68 17.17
CA MET A 94 2.46 -12.52 16.02
C MET A 94 3.71 -12.03 15.29
N ASN A 95 3.82 -10.74 15.01
CA ASN A 95 4.98 -10.16 14.35
C ASN A 95 6.28 -10.37 15.17
N ARG A 96 6.22 -10.22 16.49
CA ARG A 96 7.35 -10.50 17.38
C ARG A 96 7.74 -11.99 17.36
N GLN A 97 6.79 -12.91 17.32
CA GLN A 97 7.04 -14.34 17.22
C GLN A 97 7.72 -14.68 15.89
N VAL A 98 7.18 -14.17 14.77
CA VAL A 98 7.77 -14.38 13.44
C VAL A 98 9.22 -13.88 13.40
N PHE A 99 9.46 -12.64 13.86
CA PHE A 99 10.83 -12.11 13.94
C PHE A 99 11.73 -12.97 14.85
N SER A 100 11.23 -13.40 16.01
CA SER A 100 12.03 -14.22 16.94
C SER A 100 12.40 -15.58 16.37
N VAL A 101 11.53 -16.18 15.54
CA VAL A 101 11.83 -17.44 14.84
C VAL A 101 12.90 -17.18 13.79
N ALA A 102 12.65 -16.23 12.87
CA ALA A 102 13.58 -15.90 11.80
C ALA A 102 14.98 -15.51 12.30
N ALA A 103 15.07 -14.67 13.34
CA ALA A 103 16.34 -14.26 13.92
C ALA A 103 17.13 -15.38 14.63
N ARG A 104 16.46 -16.50 15.00
CA ARG A 104 17.13 -17.71 15.53
C ARG A 104 17.62 -18.65 14.43
N GLU A 105 16.95 -18.67 13.29
CA GLU A 105 17.35 -19.49 12.14
C GLU A 105 18.71 -19.02 11.64
N GLN A 106 18.79 -17.78 11.25
CA GLN A 106 20.01 -17.07 10.89
C GLN A 106 19.79 -15.57 10.86
N TRP A 107 20.86 -14.82 10.94
CA TRP A 107 20.88 -13.41 10.61
C TRP A 107 22.28 -13.01 10.13
N HIS A 108 22.33 -11.97 9.31
CA HIS A 108 23.57 -11.32 8.89
C HIS A 108 23.35 -9.83 8.67
N LEU A 109 24.44 -9.09 8.53
CA LEU A 109 24.41 -7.67 8.25
C LEU A 109 24.91 -7.43 6.82
N GLU A 110 24.10 -6.76 6.02
CA GLU A 110 24.49 -6.29 4.70
C GLU A 110 24.98 -4.85 4.77
N ASP A 111 26.13 -4.58 4.12
CA ASP A 111 26.70 -3.24 4.03
C ASP A 111 25.98 -2.44 2.93
N VAL A 112 25.23 -1.40 3.34
CA VAL A 112 24.65 -0.42 2.41
C VAL A 112 25.68 0.69 2.12
N THR A 113 26.34 1.16 3.18
CA THR A 113 27.49 2.10 3.15
C THR A 113 28.43 1.76 4.31
N PRO A 114 29.65 2.33 4.38
CA PRO A 114 30.52 2.13 5.54
C PRO A 114 29.92 2.52 6.91
N SER A 115 28.88 3.34 6.90
CA SER A 115 28.18 3.83 8.08
C SER A 115 26.69 3.41 8.16
N GLN A 116 26.26 2.50 7.30
CA GLN A 116 24.87 2.00 7.28
C GLN A 116 24.84 0.53 6.93
N LYS A 117 24.10 -0.24 7.72
CA LYS A 117 23.89 -1.68 7.52
C LYS A 117 22.40 -2.02 7.59
N THR A 118 22.00 -3.02 6.81
CA THR A 118 20.70 -3.67 6.90
C THR A 118 20.84 -4.99 7.63
N LEU A 119 20.02 -5.23 8.64
CA LEU A 119 19.87 -6.54 9.25
C LEU A 119 18.99 -7.40 8.36
N VAL A 120 19.47 -8.58 7.98
CA VAL A 120 18.72 -9.60 7.24
C VAL A 120 18.50 -10.79 8.15
N VAL A 121 17.29 -11.34 8.21
CA VAL A 121 16.92 -12.42 9.12
C VAL A 121 16.18 -13.55 8.41
N GLY A 122 16.35 -14.77 8.90
CA GLY A 122 15.70 -15.99 8.43
C GLY A 122 16.27 -16.54 7.13
N TYR A 123 15.88 -17.77 6.79
CA TYR A 123 16.31 -18.44 5.55
C TYR A 123 15.72 -17.79 4.28
N GLU A 124 14.67 -16.98 4.41
CA GLU A 124 14.07 -16.21 3.33
C GLU A 124 14.79 -14.87 3.09
N ASP A 125 15.92 -14.63 3.76
CA ASP A 125 16.71 -13.39 3.66
C ASP A 125 15.86 -12.12 3.80
N TRP A 126 14.97 -12.08 4.83
CA TRP A 126 14.07 -10.98 5.04
C TRP A 126 14.78 -9.74 5.60
N PRO A 127 14.82 -8.61 4.87
CA PRO A 127 15.48 -7.40 5.34
C PRO A 127 14.64 -6.71 6.41
N PHE A 128 15.24 -6.52 7.59
CA PHE A 128 14.60 -5.77 8.69
C PHE A 128 14.44 -4.31 8.30
N PRO A 129 13.26 -3.71 8.51
CA PRO A 129 12.93 -2.40 7.94
C PRO A 129 13.68 -1.22 8.59
N VAL A 130 14.23 -1.38 9.79
CA VAL A 130 14.95 -0.30 10.49
C VAL A 130 16.45 -0.51 10.33
N PRO A 131 17.15 0.30 9.51
CA PRO A 131 18.57 0.13 9.29
C PRO A 131 19.38 0.52 10.53
N LEU A 132 20.59 -0.02 10.63
CA LEU A 132 21.61 0.38 11.60
C LEU A 132 22.48 1.47 10.98
N VAL A 133 22.71 2.55 11.72
CA VAL A 133 23.58 3.65 11.30
C VAL A 133 24.64 3.95 12.33
N LYS A 134 25.86 4.22 11.86
CA LYS A 134 26.98 4.65 12.69
C LYS A 134 26.97 6.16 12.84
N ARG A 135 27.05 6.63 14.08
CA ARG A 135 27.21 8.04 14.45
C ARG A 135 28.46 8.22 15.28
N ALA A 136 28.76 9.44 15.71
CA ALA A 136 29.93 9.73 16.51
C ALA A 136 29.97 8.96 17.86
N ASP A 137 28.79 8.65 18.40
CA ASP A 137 28.57 7.97 19.68
C ASP A 137 28.33 6.45 19.55
N GLY A 138 28.44 5.89 18.35
CA GLY A 138 28.30 4.46 18.10
C GLY A 138 27.24 4.11 17.07
N TRP A 139 26.83 2.84 17.07
CA TRP A 139 25.77 2.30 16.20
C TRP A 139 24.41 2.42 16.87
N ARG A 140 23.39 2.75 16.09
CA ARG A 140 21.99 2.79 16.54
C ARG A 140 21.02 2.48 15.39
N PHE A 141 19.80 2.12 15.72
CA PHE A 141 18.72 1.98 14.75
C PHE A 141 18.29 3.34 14.22
N ASP A 142 18.17 3.51 12.91
CA ASP A 142 17.61 4.71 12.29
C ASP A 142 16.08 4.59 12.22
N THR A 143 15.43 5.04 13.29
CA THR A 143 13.99 4.93 13.46
C THR A 143 13.21 5.73 12.42
N ALA A 144 13.71 6.89 12.01
CA ALA A 144 13.07 7.71 10.99
C ALA A 144 13.06 6.97 9.64
N ALA A 145 14.21 6.48 9.20
CA ALA A 145 14.31 5.67 7.97
C ALA A 145 13.46 4.39 8.06
N GLY A 146 13.41 3.76 9.25
CA GLY A 146 12.57 2.57 9.47
C GLY A 146 11.08 2.86 9.33
N LYS A 147 10.61 4.01 9.77
CA LYS A 147 9.20 4.43 9.61
C LYS A 147 8.87 4.66 8.13
N GLU A 148 9.75 5.32 7.39
CA GLU A 148 9.59 5.53 5.95
C GLU A 148 9.55 4.20 5.19
N GLU A 149 10.45 3.27 5.51
CA GLU A 149 10.48 1.94 4.89
C GLU A 149 9.21 1.13 5.19
N LEU A 150 8.72 1.15 6.43
CA LEU A 150 7.47 0.47 6.79
C LEU A 150 6.27 1.09 6.08
N LEU A 151 6.25 2.40 5.92
CA LEU A 151 5.23 3.11 5.14
C LEU A 151 5.30 2.68 3.67
N ALA A 152 6.48 2.69 3.06
CA ALA A 152 6.67 2.27 1.67
C ALA A 152 6.23 0.83 1.44
N ARG A 153 6.60 -0.12 2.34
CA ARG A 153 6.14 -1.52 2.27
C ARG A 153 4.63 -1.66 2.42
N ARG A 154 4.01 -0.85 3.29
CA ARG A 154 2.55 -0.85 3.46
C ARG A 154 1.86 -0.36 2.18
N ILE A 155 2.31 0.75 1.62
CA ILE A 155 1.81 1.30 0.36
C ILE A 155 1.93 0.25 -0.75
N GLY A 156 3.13 -0.31 -0.95
CA GLY A 156 3.35 -1.31 -2.00
C GLY A 156 2.46 -2.54 -1.87
N ARG A 157 2.29 -3.09 -0.65
CA ARG A 157 1.36 -4.21 -0.43
C ARG A 157 -0.08 -3.84 -0.75
N ASN A 158 -0.54 -2.68 -0.32
CA ASN A 158 -1.91 -2.22 -0.57
C ASN A 158 -2.15 -2.01 -2.08
N GLU A 159 -1.19 -1.46 -2.80
CA GLU A 159 -1.26 -1.28 -4.26
C GLU A 159 -1.32 -2.62 -4.99
N LEU A 160 -0.49 -3.58 -4.63
CA LEU A 160 -0.54 -4.93 -5.19
C LEU A 160 -1.90 -5.61 -4.93
N GLN A 161 -2.46 -5.43 -3.73
CA GLN A 161 -3.80 -5.94 -3.40
C GLN A 161 -4.91 -5.22 -4.18
N ALA A 162 -4.79 -3.91 -4.40
CA ALA A 162 -5.73 -3.16 -5.22
C ALA A 162 -5.70 -3.62 -6.68
N ILE A 163 -4.52 -3.89 -7.24
CA ILE A 163 -4.35 -4.44 -8.58
C ILE A 163 -4.99 -5.85 -8.67
N ALA A 164 -4.71 -6.71 -7.70
CA ALA A 164 -5.29 -8.05 -7.65
C ALA A 164 -6.83 -8.00 -7.56
N THR A 165 -7.35 -7.09 -6.73
CA THR A 165 -8.80 -6.84 -6.60
C THR A 165 -9.41 -6.34 -7.90
N ALA A 166 -8.73 -5.42 -8.61
CA ALA A 166 -9.19 -4.92 -9.90
C ALA A 166 -9.25 -6.04 -10.97
N ARG A 167 -8.27 -6.95 -10.99
CA ARG A 167 -8.29 -8.14 -11.85
C ARG A 167 -9.43 -9.10 -11.47
N ALA A 168 -9.62 -9.35 -10.16
CA ALA A 168 -10.71 -10.19 -9.66
C ALA A 168 -12.08 -9.61 -10.00
N TYR A 169 -12.24 -8.28 -9.97
CA TYR A 169 -13.46 -7.60 -10.41
C TYR A 169 -13.81 -7.92 -11.87
N VAL A 170 -12.84 -7.91 -12.78
CA VAL A 170 -13.07 -8.25 -14.19
C VAL A 170 -13.62 -9.67 -14.32
N THR A 171 -12.96 -10.64 -13.66
CA THR A 171 -13.40 -12.04 -13.65
C THR A 171 -14.80 -12.17 -13.03
N ALA A 172 -15.07 -11.44 -11.95
CA ALA A 172 -16.37 -11.47 -11.29
C ALA A 172 -17.49 -10.92 -12.19
N GLN A 173 -17.25 -9.82 -12.91
CA GLN A 173 -18.20 -9.27 -13.88
C GLN A 173 -18.49 -10.24 -15.03
N GLN A 174 -17.47 -10.90 -15.55
CA GLN A 174 -17.63 -11.94 -16.58
C GLN A 174 -18.47 -13.12 -16.08
N ARG A 175 -18.19 -13.62 -14.85
CA ARG A 175 -18.98 -14.69 -14.23
C ARG A 175 -20.43 -14.26 -13.97
N TYR A 176 -20.65 -13.04 -13.50
CA TYR A 176 -21.97 -12.49 -13.25
C TYR A 176 -22.80 -12.44 -14.53
N ALA A 177 -22.23 -11.97 -15.63
CA ALA A 177 -22.93 -11.84 -16.92
C ALA A 177 -23.19 -13.17 -17.62
N GLN A 178 -22.59 -14.31 -17.21
CA GLN A 178 -22.86 -15.62 -17.82
C GLN A 178 -24.27 -16.14 -17.59
N GLN A 179 -24.95 -15.66 -16.57
CA GLN A 179 -26.32 -16.04 -16.23
C GLN A 179 -27.15 -14.82 -15.84
N GLY A 180 -28.49 -14.94 -15.89
CA GLY A 180 -29.38 -13.88 -15.42
C GLY A 180 -29.43 -13.81 -13.90
N HIS A 181 -29.66 -12.60 -13.39
CA HIS A 181 -29.82 -12.32 -11.97
C HIS A 181 -30.97 -11.33 -11.72
N ASP A 182 -31.78 -11.55 -10.69
CA ASP A 182 -32.90 -10.70 -10.29
C ASP A 182 -33.84 -10.33 -11.46
N GLY A 183 -34.19 -11.33 -12.30
CA GLY A 183 -35.07 -11.16 -13.46
C GLY A 183 -34.42 -10.53 -14.68
N LYS A 184 -33.14 -10.22 -14.64
CA LYS A 184 -32.36 -9.73 -15.80
C LYS A 184 -31.76 -10.88 -16.59
N PRO A 185 -31.66 -10.75 -17.94
CA PRO A 185 -31.08 -11.79 -18.78
C PRO A 185 -29.55 -11.92 -18.60
N ALA A 186 -28.98 -13.01 -19.12
CA ALA A 186 -27.55 -13.13 -19.31
C ALA A 186 -27.02 -12.00 -20.22
N GLY A 187 -25.75 -11.62 -20.04
CA GLY A 187 -25.12 -10.50 -20.75
C GLY A 187 -25.21 -9.16 -20.03
N VAL A 188 -25.93 -9.09 -18.90
CA VAL A 188 -26.00 -7.89 -18.04
C VAL A 188 -24.98 -8.00 -16.93
N HIS A 189 -24.17 -6.95 -16.74
CA HIS A 189 -23.16 -6.84 -15.69
C HIS A 189 -23.72 -6.21 -14.43
N ALA A 190 -23.08 -6.48 -13.28
CA ALA A 190 -23.49 -5.89 -12.01
C ALA A 190 -23.11 -4.41 -11.91
N THR A 191 -24.01 -3.59 -11.42
CA THR A 191 -23.78 -2.16 -11.17
C THR A 191 -23.33 -1.87 -9.74
N LYS A 192 -23.28 -2.89 -8.87
CA LYS A 192 -22.89 -2.79 -7.45
C LYS A 192 -21.83 -3.83 -7.13
N LEU A 193 -20.91 -3.48 -6.23
CA LEU A 193 -19.98 -4.45 -5.68
C LEU A 193 -20.67 -5.40 -4.68
N LYS A 194 -21.52 -4.85 -3.79
CA LYS A 194 -22.33 -5.61 -2.84
C LYS A 194 -23.80 -5.54 -3.24
N SER A 195 -24.48 -6.69 -3.22
CA SER A 195 -25.91 -6.78 -3.47
C SER A 195 -26.73 -6.17 -2.33
N ASP A 196 -27.91 -5.69 -2.66
CA ASP A 196 -28.91 -5.34 -1.67
C ASP A 196 -29.35 -6.59 -0.88
N PRO A 197 -29.81 -6.45 0.36
CA PRO A 197 -30.28 -7.59 1.13
C PRO A 197 -31.33 -8.42 0.39
N GLY A 198 -31.08 -9.74 0.32
CA GLY A 198 -32.00 -10.69 -0.35
C GLY A 198 -31.99 -10.64 -1.88
N LYS A 199 -31.07 -9.90 -2.51
CA LYS A 199 -30.93 -9.80 -3.96
C LYS A 199 -29.56 -10.29 -4.42
N GLU A 200 -29.47 -10.55 -5.74
CA GLU A 200 -28.22 -10.88 -6.46
C GLU A 200 -27.85 -9.78 -7.47
N ASN A 201 -28.11 -8.48 -7.15
CA ASN A 201 -27.92 -7.34 -8.03
C ASN A 201 -26.53 -6.66 -7.90
N GLY A 202 -25.58 -7.34 -7.29
CA GLY A 202 -24.18 -6.95 -7.16
C GLY A 202 -23.27 -8.15 -7.31
N LEU A 203 -21.95 -7.95 -7.22
CA LEU A 203 -20.96 -9.01 -7.39
C LEU A 203 -20.76 -9.88 -6.13
N TYR A 204 -21.23 -9.41 -4.99
CA TYR A 204 -21.19 -10.16 -3.73
C TYR A 204 -22.54 -10.17 -3.04
N TRP A 205 -22.97 -11.35 -2.62
CA TRP A 205 -24.07 -11.60 -1.66
C TRP A 205 -23.68 -12.74 -0.73
N PRO A 206 -24.16 -12.75 0.51
CA PRO A 206 -23.91 -13.84 1.44
C PRO A 206 -24.51 -15.15 0.90
N THR A 207 -23.73 -16.24 1.01
CA THR A 207 -24.17 -17.57 0.64
C THR A 207 -24.11 -18.50 1.86
N THR A 208 -25.02 -19.48 1.93
CA THR A 208 -24.99 -20.53 2.96
C THR A 208 -24.21 -21.75 2.46
N ARG A 209 -23.85 -22.62 3.40
CA ARG A 209 -23.11 -23.86 3.08
C ARG A 209 -23.84 -24.69 2.04
N GLY A 210 -23.14 -25.01 0.97
CA GLY A 210 -23.69 -25.80 -0.17
C GLY A 210 -24.28 -24.96 -1.30
N GLN A 211 -24.40 -23.65 -1.15
CA GLN A 211 -24.76 -22.76 -2.23
C GLN A 211 -23.52 -22.35 -3.06
N LYS A 212 -23.75 -22.03 -4.34
CA LYS A 212 -22.71 -21.45 -5.21
C LYS A 212 -22.29 -20.10 -4.67
N LEU A 213 -20.99 -19.89 -4.53
CA LEU A 213 -20.45 -18.59 -4.08
C LEU A 213 -20.83 -17.49 -5.07
N SER A 214 -21.07 -16.28 -4.54
CA SER A 214 -21.21 -15.08 -5.36
C SER A 214 -19.91 -14.78 -6.14
N PRO A 215 -19.96 -14.04 -7.26
CA PRO A 215 -18.78 -13.82 -8.12
C PRO A 215 -17.53 -13.28 -7.41
N LEU A 216 -17.70 -12.47 -6.36
CA LEU A 216 -16.61 -12.02 -5.46
C LEU A 216 -16.54 -12.79 -4.14
N GLY A 217 -17.25 -13.92 -4.01
CA GLY A 217 -17.32 -14.69 -2.77
C GLY A 217 -15.97 -15.17 -2.28
N ASP A 218 -15.10 -15.63 -3.16
CA ASP A 218 -13.74 -16.07 -2.84
C ASP A 218 -12.89 -14.94 -2.26
N LEU A 219 -12.95 -13.73 -2.87
CA LEU A 219 -12.23 -12.55 -2.40
C LEU A 219 -12.71 -12.11 -1.01
N VAL A 220 -14.04 -12.17 -0.79
CA VAL A 220 -14.63 -11.80 0.51
C VAL A 220 -14.29 -12.83 1.58
N ALA A 221 -14.28 -14.12 1.24
CA ALA A 221 -13.88 -15.18 2.17
C ALA A 221 -12.40 -15.04 2.58
N GLN A 222 -11.51 -14.74 1.63
CA GLN A 222 -10.11 -14.46 1.91
C GLN A 222 -9.95 -13.24 2.85
N ALA A 223 -10.64 -12.14 2.55
CA ALA A 223 -10.61 -10.95 3.38
C ALA A 223 -11.10 -11.20 4.82
N ALA A 224 -12.13 -12.05 4.98
CA ALA A 224 -12.63 -12.44 6.29
C ALA A 224 -11.60 -13.28 7.08
N GLN A 225 -10.86 -14.18 6.41
CA GLN A 225 -9.77 -14.93 7.02
C GLN A 225 -8.63 -14.03 7.48
N GLU A 226 -8.38 -12.93 6.76
CA GLU A 226 -7.40 -11.90 7.13
C GLU A 226 -7.89 -10.94 8.23
N GLY A 227 -9.09 -11.18 8.79
CA GLY A 227 -9.71 -10.31 9.80
C GLY A 227 -10.24 -8.98 9.25
N ARG A 228 -10.47 -8.90 7.94
CA ARG A 228 -10.92 -7.70 7.22
C ARG A 228 -12.27 -7.94 6.54
N PRO A 229 -13.39 -7.90 7.27
CA PRO A 229 -14.69 -8.19 6.67
C PRO A 229 -15.04 -7.18 5.57
N ILE A 230 -15.25 -7.69 4.36
CA ILE A 230 -15.84 -6.91 3.26
C ILE A 230 -17.34 -6.84 3.51
N GLY A 231 -17.90 -5.65 3.50
CA GLY A 231 -19.33 -5.46 3.58
C GLY A 231 -19.86 -5.11 4.97
N ALA A 232 -19.04 -4.62 5.88
CA ALA A 232 -19.53 -3.87 7.03
C ALA A 232 -20.50 -2.77 6.55
N GLU A 233 -21.57 -2.53 7.30
CA GLU A 233 -22.66 -1.60 6.93
C GLU A 233 -22.17 -0.14 6.75
N GLN A 234 -20.98 0.17 7.24
CA GLN A 234 -20.33 1.46 7.01
C GLN A 234 -19.02 1.29 6.21
N PRO A 235 -18.71 2.22 5.30
CA PRO A 235 -17.42 2.28 4.66
C PRO A 235 -16.36 2.35 5.75
N GLN A 236 -15.48 1.34 5.83
CA GLN A 236 -14.35 1.41 6.75
C GLN A 236 -13.52 2.65 6.38
N PRO A 237 -13.12 3.49 7.35
CA PRO A 237 -12.32 4.70 7.07
C PRO A 237 -11.03 4.40 6.32
N THR A 238 -10.59 3.16 6.35
CA THR A 238 -9.35 2.66 5.73
C THR A 238 -9.58 1.95 4.39
N GLY A 239 -10.83 1.79 3.92
CA GLY A 239 -11.15 1.03 2.72
C GLY A 239 -10.80 -0.46 2.81
N PHE A 240 -10.87 -1.18 1.69
CA PHE A 240 -10.42 -2.56 1.57
C PHE A 240 -8.94 -2.60 1.17
N HIS A 241 -8.07 -3.18 2.00
CA HIS A 241 -6.61 -3.11 1.85
C HIS A 241 -6.08 -1.67 1.59
N GLY A 242 -6.64 -0.69 2.30
CA GLY A 242 -6.24 0.70 2.15
C GLY A 242 -6.79 1.40 0.91
N TYR A 243 -7.72 0.77 0.16
CA TYR A 243 -8.28 1.29 -1.09
C TYR A 243 -9.81 1.34 -1.08
N TYR A 244 -10.37 2.37 -1.73
CA TYR A 244 -11.77 2.44 -2.12
C TYR A 244 -11.94 1.97 -3.56
N PHE A 245 -13.12 1.43 -3.88
CA PHE A 245 -13.47 0.90 -5.18
C PHE A 245 -14.83 1.42 -5.64
N LYS A 246 -14.92 1.79 -6.93
CA LYS A 246 -16.17 2.29 -7.51
C LYS A 246 -16.33 1.78 -8.94
N ILE A 247 -17.51 1.25 -9.25
CA ILE A 247 -17.88 0.87 -10.61
C ILE A 247 -18.13 2.12 -11.43
N LEU A 248 -17.57 2.18 -12.64
CA LEU A 248 -17.78 3.24 -13.62
C LEU A 248 -18.84 2.81 -14.64
N THR A 249 -19.66 3.78 -15.07
CA THR A 249 -20.84 3.52 -15.91
C THR A 249 -20.67 3.89 -17.37
N GLY A 250 -19.48 4.28 -17.77
CA GLY A 250 -19.17 4.62 -19.15
C GLY A 250 -17.69 4.60 -19.46
N GLN A 251 -17.38 4.89 -20.71
CA GLN A 251 -16.04 4.99 -21.27
C GLN A 251 -15.90 6.35 -21.99
N GLY A 252 -14.74 6.98 -21.80
CA GLY A 252 -14.35 8.19 -22.51
C GLY A 252 -13.67 7.91 -23.84
N ALA A 253 -13.32 8.97 -24.58
CA ALA A 253 -12.75 8.91 -25.93
C ALA A 253 -11.40 8.19 -26.01
N ALA A 254 -10.61 8.18 -24.93
CA ALA A 254 -9.31 7.49 -24.87
C ALA A 254 -9.44 5.98 -24.65
N GLY A 255 -10.62 5.46 -24.33
CA GLY A 255 -10.85 4.03 -24.22
C GLY A 255 -10.98 3.37 -25.60
N SER A 256 -10.60 2.10 -25.69
CA SER A 256 -10.69 1.32 -26.94
C SER A 256 -12.15 1.29 -27.45
N GLY A 257 -12.35 1.68 -28.71
CA GLY A 257 -13.67 1.82 -29.32
C GLY A 257 -14.37 3.16 -29.03
N GLY A 258 -13.68 4.13 -28.41
CA GLY A 258 -14.17 5.50 -28.20
C GLY A 258 -15.16 5.66 -27.04
N ALA A 259 -15.77 6.84 -26.96
CA ALA A 259 -16.71 7.17 -25.89
C ALA A 259 -18.03 6.40 -26.03
N LYS A 260 -18.48 5.78 -24.93
CA LYS A 260 -19.78 5.07 -24.88
C LYS A 260 -20.30 4.96 -23.46
N SER A 261 -21.63 4.85 -23.33
CA SER A 261 -22.26 4.45 -22.08
C SER A 261 -22.15 2.92 -21.90
N TYR A 262 -21.86 2.48 -20.67
CA TYR A 262 -22.01 1.08 -20.31
C TYR A 262 -23.45 0.74 -19.91
N ILE A 263 -24.27 1.77 -19.59
CA ILE A 263 -25.69 1.61 -19.32
C ILE A 263 -26.47 1.76 -20.63
N VAL A 264 -27.10 0.70 -21.07
CA VAL A 264 -27.93 0.62 -22.27
C VAL A 264 -29.33 0.19 -21.84
N LYS A 265 -30.34 0.99 -22.13
CA LYS A 265 -31.76 0.75 -21.74
C LYS A 265 -31.92 0.46 -20.23
N GLY A 266 -31.11 1.15 -19.38
CA GLY A 266 -31.16 0.99 -17.92
C GLY A 266 -30.37 -0.17 -17.37
N GLU A 267 -29.69 -0.97 -18.19
CA GLU A 267 -28.88 -2.11 -17.81
C GLU A 267 -27.40 -1.95 -18.21
N MET A 268 -26.49 -2.51 -17.40
CA MET A 268 -25.05 -2.47 -17.71
C MET A 268 -24.70 -3.59 -18.70
N SER A 269 -25.02 -3.37 -19.98
CA SER A 269 -24.76 -4.32 -21.07
C SER A 269 -23.77 -3.80 -22.12
N GLY A 270 -23.37 -2.52 -22.06
CA GLY A 270 -22.42 -1.90 -23.00
C GLY A 270 -20.95 -2.09 -22.61
N GLY A 271 -20.67 -2.71 -21.47
CA GLY A 271 -19.35 -2.92 -20.89
C GLY A 271 -19.36 -2.66 -19.39
N PHE A 272 -18.18 -2.64 -18.78
CA PHE A 272 -17.99 -2.33 -17.37
C PHE A 272 -16.58 -1.79 -17.10
N ALA A 273 -16.42 -1.03 -16.04
CA ALA A 273 -15.12 -0.61 -15.55
C ALA A 273 -15.13 -0.32 -14.04
N LEU A 274 -13.94 -0.24 -13.47
CA LEU A 274 -13.70 0.05 -12.06
C LEU A 274 -12.63 1.12 -11.92
N VAL A 275 -12.75 1.96 -10.90
CA VAL A 275 -11.68 2.77 -10.35
C VAL A 275 -11.39 2.32 -8.93
N ALA A 276 -10.10 2.22 -8.59
CA ALA A 276 -9.60 1.98 -7.24
C ALA A 276 -8.64 3.10 -6.87
N TRP A 277 -8.81 3.69 -5.66
CA TRP A 277 -7.95 4.77 -5.19
C TRP A 277 -7.66 4.65 -3.70
N PRO A 278 -6.50 5.15 -3.21
CA PRO A 278 -6.13 5.03 -1.80
C PRO A 278 -7.12 5.76 -0.89
N ALA A 279 -7.45 5.14 0.24
CA ALA A 279 -8.30 5.73 1.27
C ALA A 279 -7.67 6.99 1.87
N GLN A 280 -6.33 7.00 1.95
CA GLN A 280 -5.51 8.14 2.36
C GLN A 280 -4.29 8.20 1.43
N TYR A 281 -4.22 9.24 0.60
CA TYR A 281 -3.09 9.49 -0.28
C TYR A 281 -1.78 9.58 0.52
N ASP A 282 -0.70 8.97 0.00
CA ASP A 282 0.64 8.91 0.61
C ASP A 282 0.71 8.24 2.01
N ALA A 283 -0.38 7.58 2.41
CA ALA A 283 -0.43 6.82 3.67
C ALA A 283 -0.90 5.37 3.46
N THR A 284 -1.93 5.15 2.66
CA THR A 284 -2.43 3.81 2.32
C THR A 284 -2.10 3.40 0.89
N GLY A 285 -1.75 4.34 0.05
CA GLY A 285 -1.36 4.16 -1.35
C GLY A 285 -1.07 5.51 -2.00
N VAL A 286 -0.43 5.48 -3.16
CA VAL A 286 -0.14 6.64 -4.02
C VAL A 286 -0.92 6.52 -5.33
N MET A 287 -0.85 5.35 -5.97
CA MET A 287 -1.42 5.14 -7.29
C MET A 287 -2.95 4.96 -7.25
N THR A 288 -3.63 5.55 -8.21
CA THR A 288 -5.02 5.24 -8.56
C THR A 288 -5.02 4.26 -9.72
N PHE A 289 -5.87 3.24 -9.66
CA PHE A 289 -5.98 2.19 -10.67
C PHE A 289 -7.34 2.27 -11.37
N ILE A 290 -7.35 2.04 -12.68
CA ILE A 290 -8.56 1.84 -13.47
C ILE A 290 -8.43 0.54 -14.28
N VAL A 291 -9.56 -0.14 -14.49
CA VAL A 291 -9.66 -1.33 -15.34
C VAL A 291 -11.03 -1.37 -16.01
N ASN A 292 -11.10 -1.91 -17.21
CA ASN A 292 -12.36 -2.21 -17.90
C ASN A 292 -12.41 -3.70 -18.31
N GLN A 293 -13.37 -4.06 -19.17
CA GLN A 293 -13.56 -5.42 -19.67
C GLN A 293 -12.35 -6.03 -20.39
N ASP A 294 -11.41 -5.21 -20.86
CA ASP A 294 -10.19 -5.68 -21.53
C ASP A 294 -9.18 -6.30 -20.55
N GLY A 295 -9.39 -6.10 -19.23
CA GLY A 295 -8.58 -6.69 -18.17
C GLY A 295 -7.24 -5.99 -17.91
N THR A 296 -6.87 -4.99 -18.72
CA THR A 296 -5.64 -4.22 -18.52
C THR A 296 -5.83 -3.24 -17.37
N VAL A 297 -5.18 -3.49 -16.25
CA VAL A 297 -5.13 -2.52 -15.15
C VAL A 297 -4.17 -1.40 -15.51
N ARG A 298 -4.60 -0.16 -15.36
CA ARG A 298 -3.77 1.03 -15.58
C ARG A 298 -3.68 1.84 -14.31
N GLN A 299 -2.56 2.52 -14.12
CA GLN A 299 -2.26 3.31 -12.94
C GLN A 299 -1.90 4.75 -13.28
N ARG A 300 -2.21 5.64 -12.34
CA ARG A 300 -1.81 7.05 -12.38
C ARG A 300 -1.76 7.60 -10.96
N ASP A 301 -0.73 8.39 -10.67
CA ASP A 301 -0.70 9.25 -9.49
C ASP A 301 -1.54 10.50 -9.75
N LEU A 302 -2.64 10.65 -9.01
CA LEU A 302 -3.54 11.81 -9.08
C LEU A 302 -3.15 12.91 -8.06
N GLY A 303 -2.12 12.66 -7.23
CA GLY A 303 -1.63 13.58 -6.21
C GLY A 303 -2.55 13.73 -5.01
N PRO A 304 -2.35 14.76 -4.19
CA PRO A 304 -3.07 14.97 -2.92
C PRO A 304 -4.60 15.10 -3.07
N GLN A 305 -5.10 15.38 -4.28
CA GLN A 305 -6.53 15.52 -4.57
C GLN A 305 -7.18 14.19 -5.02
N THR A 306 -6.47 13.07 -4.91
CA THR A 306 -6.90 11.75 -5.39
C THR A 306 -8.32 11.39 -4.99
N ASP A 307 -8.69 11.50 -3.73
CA ASP A 307 -10.04 11.16 -3.26
C ASP A 307 -11.13 12.01 -3.93
N THR A 308 -10.91 13.31 -4.03
CA THR A 308 -11.86 14.23 -4.68
C THR A 308 -12.03 13.93 -6.17
N VAL A 309 -10.93 13.64 -6.86
CA VAL A 309 -10.93 13.34 -8.30
C VAL A 309 -11.58 11.99 -8.56
N ALA A 310 -11.16 10.94 -7.85
CA ALA A 310 -11.65 9.58 -8.06
C ALA A 310 -13.14 9.42 -7.74
N ARG A 311 -13.64 10.07 -6.68
CA ARG A 311 -15.07 10.07 -6.35
C ARG A 311 -15.94 10.66 -7.46
N LYS A 312 -15.44 11.63 -8.21
CA LYS A 312 -16.15 12.26 -9.33
C LYS A 312 -16.03 11.48 -10.64
N MET A 313 -15.10 10.54 -10.76
CA MET A 313 -14.98 9.72 -11.97
C MET A 313 -16.26 8.92 -12.22
N THR A 314 -16.80 9.01 -13.41
CA THR A 314 -17.95 8.23 -13.90
C THR A 314 -17.61 7.39 -15.12
N VAL A 315 -16.50 7.69 -15.79
CA VAL A 315 -16.05 7.05 -17.02
C VAL A 315 -14.63 6.52 -16.92
N TYR A 316 -14.38 5.40 -17.55
CA TYR A 316 -13.05 4.86 -17.83
C TYR A 316 -12.45 5.63 -19.01
N ASN A 317 -11.41 6.42 -18.78
CA ASN A 317 -10.77 7.23 -19.83
C ASN A 317 -9.25 7.23 -19.71
N PRO A 318 -8.57 6.17 -20.19
CA PRO A 318 -7.13 5.98 -20.05
C PRO A 318 -6.36 6.78 -21.10
N ASP A 319 -6.24 8.10 -20.92
CA ASP A 319 -5.38 8.93 -21.74
C ASP A 319 -3.89 8.57 -21.56
N ALA A 320 -2.98 9.27 -22.26
CA ALA A 320 -1.54 8.99 -22.24
C ALA A 320 -0.88 9.10 -20.85
N SER A 321 -1.56 9.69 -19.86
CA SER A 321 -1.06 9.81 -18.49
C SER A 321 -1.28 8.53 -17.65
N TRP A 322 -2.10 7.58 -18.13
CA TRP A 322 -2.35 6.30 -17.49
C TRP A 322 -1.41 5.23 -18.05
N GLN A 323 -0.56 4.68 -17.21
CA GLN A 323 0.39 3.64 -17.58
C GLN A 323 -0.18 2.24 -17.26
N PRO A 324 0.03 1.24 -18.13
CA PRO A 324 -0.35 -0.14 -17.79
C PRO A 324 0.49 -0.63 -16.61
N VAL A 325 -0.15 -1.43 -15.75
CA VAL A 325 0.54 -2.17 -14.68
C VAL A 325 1.05 -3.47 -15.27
N PRO A 326 2.29 -3.89 -14.94
CA PRO A 326 2.87 -5.16 -15.39
C PRO A 326 2.03 -6.40 -15.06
#